data_dba29534d1211d30dd1641fb8f377caa
#
_entry.id   dba29534d1211d30dd1641fb8f377caa
#
_cell.length_a   1.000
_cell.length_b   1.000
_cell.length_c   1.000
_cell.angle_alpha   90.00
_cell.angle_beta   90.00
_cell.angle_gamma   90.00
#
_symmetry.space_group_name_H-M   'P 1'
#
loop_
_entity.id
_entity.type
_entity.pdbx_description
1 polymer ?
#
loop_
_entity_poly.entity_id
_entity_poly.type
_entity_poly.pdbx_seq_one_letter_code
_entity_poly.pdbx_strand_id
1 'polypeptide(L)'
;KFVGFHLVYYSYSKRDFLFYNPNGVDNEIQKPGHYFKFRTKSRDAISTVVDRANNDVVRKIMHKERFIPIISEYSLSSISASQKEDYETMFPGSVYTGGTGSFNVANASVIGDEVVTDNGYLYTINQVIEPLETIYAVMNKENSDYTQFAKMYDRFVVYQYDEDATRDYGNGDSLF
;
A
#
# COMPACT_ATOMS: atom_id res chain seq x y z
N LYS A 1 9.74 -6.13 8.73
CA LYS A 1 8.96 -5.05 8.10
C LYS A 1 9.41 -4.81 6.66
N PHE A 2 10.65 -4.44 6.44
CA PHE A 2 11.21 -4.09 5.13
C PHE A 2 11.11 -5.24 4.10
N VAL A 3 11.68 -6.41 4.40
CA VAL A 3 11.64 -7.57 3.49
C VAL A 3 10.21 -7.98 3.17
N GLY A 4 9.32 -8.01 4.16
CA GLY A 4 7.91 -8.35 3.96
C GLY A 4 7.17 -7.42 2.99
N PHE A 5 7.59 -6.16 2.87
CA PHE A 5 7.00 -5.21 1.93
C PHE A 5 7.30 -5.52 0.47
N HIS A 6 8.40 -6.21 0.20
CA HIS A 6 8.79 -6.68 -1.14
C HIS A 6 8.25 -8.08 -1.47
N LEU A 7 7.47 -8.68 -0.58
CA LEU A 7 6.85 -9.98 -0.77
C LEU A 7 5.34 -9.80 -0.91
N VAL A 8 4.83 -10.06 -2.11
CA VAL A 8 3.40 -10.02 -2.41
C VAL A 8 2.79 -11.40 -2.19
N TYR A 9 1.57 -11.43 -1.64
CA TYR A 9 0.82 -12.67 -1.54
C TYR A 9 0.38 -13.13 -2.93
N TYR A 10 0.33 -14.43 -3.12
CA TYR A 10 0.02 -15.10 -4.38
C TYR A 10 1.13 -14.95 -5.43
N SER A 11 0.94 -15.66 -6.54
CA SER A 11 1.87 -15.74 -7.66
C SER A 11 1.30 -14.95 -8.83
N TYR A 12 1.96 -13.85 -9.20
CA TYR A 12 1.56 -13.00 -10.30
C TYR A 12 2.68 -12.95 -11.34
N SER A 13 2.36 -13.37 -12.57
CA SER A 13 3.24 -13.19 -13.71
C SER A 13 3.28 -11.72 -14.17
N LYS A 14 4.27 -11.37 -15.00
CA LYS A 14 4.34 -10.07 -15.65
C LYS A 14 3.05 -9.73 -16.40
N ARG A 15 2.46 -10.75 -17.06
CA ARG A 15 1.20 -10.59 -17.77
C ARG A 15 0.05 -10.22 -16.82
N ASP A 16 0.00 -10.82 -15.65
CA ASP A 16 -1.05 -10.51 -14.65
C ASP A 16 -0.92 -9.06 -14.18
N PHE A 17 0.29 -8.57 -13.94
CA PHE A 17 0.51 -7.18 -13.55
C PHE A 17 0.21 -6.17 -14.68
N LEU A 18 0.50 -6.52 -15.93
CA LEU A 18 0.23 -5.64 -17.06
C LEU A 18 -1.25 -5.55 -17.41
N PHE A 19 -2.00 -6.65 -17.30
CA PHE A 19 -3.37 -6.77 -17.80
C PHE A 19 -4.38 -7.17 -16.72
N TYR A 20 -4.06 -6.99 -15.46
CA TYR A 20 -4.97 -7.36 -14.38
C TYR A 20 -6.29 -6.59 -14.48
N ASN A 21 -7.39 -7.33 -14.58
CA ASN A 21 -8.73 -6.80 -14.52
C ASN A 21 -9.42 -7.31 -13.23
N PRO A 22 -9.61 -6.47 -12.21
CA PRO A 22 -10.19 -6.90 -10.94
C PRO A 22 -11.65 -7.36 -11.05
N ASN A 23 -12.34 -6.96 -12.11
CA ASN A 23 -13.77 -7.26 -12.27
C ASN A 23 -14.04 -8.51 -13.11
N GLY A 24 -13.02 -9.12 -13.70
CA GLY A 24 -13.14 -10.35 -14.51
C GLY A 24 -14.00 -10.22 -15.75
N VAL A 25 -14.41 -9.01 -16.14
CA VAL A 25 -15.26 -8.72 -17.30
C VAL A 25 -14.44 -7.99 -18.35
N ASP A 26 -14.27 -8.60 -19.50
CA ASP A 26 -13.36 -8.16 -20.56
C ASP A 26 -13.70 -6.78 -21.17
N ASN A 27 -14.81 -6.16 -20.82
CA ASN A 27 -15.31 -4.94 -21.46
C ASN A 27 -15.68 -3.81 -20.50
N GLU A 28 -15.48 -3.93 -19.23
CA GLU A 28 -15.74 -2.80 -18.31
C GLU A 28 -14.52 -1.88 -18.23
N ILE A 29 -14.72 -0.64 -18.68
CA ILE A 29 -13.78 0.45 -18.42
C ILE A 29 -13.62 0.57 -16.91
N GLN A 30 -12.40 0.41 -16.44
CA GLN A 30 -12.11 0.55 -15.02
C GLN A 30 -12.49 1.94 -14.54
N LYS A 31 -13.14 1.99 -13.39
CA LYS A 31 -13.53 3.27 -12.81
C LYS A 31 -12.27 4.06 -12.44
N PRO A 32 -12.26 5.37 -12.72
CA PRO A 32 -11.15 6.23 -12.30
C PRO A 32 -10.84 6.09 -10.83
N GLY A 33 -9.55 6.05 -10.46
CA GLY A 33 -9.10 5.95 -9.08
C GLY A 33 -8.83 4.53 -8.57
N HIS A 34 -9.00 3.51 -9.39
CA HIS A 34 -8.57 2.16 -9.02
C HIS A 34 -7.08 1.99 -9.26
N TYR A 35 -6.29 2.16 -8.21
CA TYR A 35 -4.91 1.68 -8.19
C TYR A 35 -4.91 0.18 -7.97
N PHE A 36 -4.11 -0.54 -8.76
CA PHE A 36 -3.85 -1.92 -8.48
C PHE A 36 -2.95 -2.02 -7.26
N LYS A 37 -3.53 -2.43 -6.14
CA LYS A 37 -2.85 -2.58 -4.87
C LYS A 37 -2.78 -4.05 -4.52
N PHE A 38 -1.56 -4.54 -4.38
CA PHE A 38 -1.31 -5.92 -4.02
C PHE A 38 -0.90 -6.02 -2.56
N ARG A 39 -1.51 -6.96 -1.86
CA ARG A 39 -1.25 -7.23 -0.45
C ARG A 39 0.17 -7.76 -0.28
N THR A 40 0.92 -7.18 0.64
CA THR A 40 2.28 -7.61 0.96
C THR A 40 2.33 -8.40 2.25
N LYS A 41 3.43 -9.11 2.50
CA LYS A 41 3.71 -9.76 3.79
C LYS A 41 4.21 -8.79 4.88
N SER A 42 4.21 -7.49 4.60
CA SER A 42 4.55 -6.50 5.61
C SER A 42 3.41 -6.35 6.59
N ARG A 43 3.64 -6.71 7.83
CA ARG A 43 2.76 -6.40 8.94
C ARG A 43 3.31 -5.18 9.67
N ASP A 44 2.47 -4.19 9.89
CA ASP A 44 2.84 -3.09 10.75
C ASP A 44 2.89 -3.55 12.21
N ALA A 45 3.82 -2.96 12.93
CA ALA A 45 3.89 -3.19 14.36
C ALA A 45 2.60 -2.72 15.05
N ILE A 46 2.23 -3.38 16.11
CA ILE A 46 1.18 -2.90 17.00
C ILE A 46 1.67 -1.60 17.62
N SER A 47 0.88 -0.55 17.50
CA SER A 47 1.12 0.71 18.18
C SER A 47 0.19 0.86 19.37
N THR A 48 0.67 1.58 20.37
CA THR A 48 -0.14 1.94 21.53
C THR A 48 -0.62 3.37 21.35
N VAL A 49 -1.91 3.58 21.50
CA VAL A 49 -2.55 4.90 21.43
C VAL A 49 -3.37 5.16 22.69
N VAL A 50 -3.59 6.43 22.98
CA VAL A 50 -4.47 6.86 24.07
C VAL A 50 -5.82 7.25 23.47
N ASP A 51 -6.86 6.50 23.82
CA ASP A 51 -8.23 6.78 23.41
C ASP A 51 -8.81 7.88 24.31
N ARG A 52 -8.64 9.12 23.88
CA ARG A 52 -9.09 10.30 24.62
C ARG A 52 -10.60 10.47 24.68
N ALA A 53 -11.31 9.90 23.71
CA ALA A 53 -12.76 9.90 23.70
C ALA A 53 -13.36 9.01 24.80
N ASN A 54 -12.58 8.00 25.25
CA ASN A 54 -12.99 7.03 26.28
C ASN A 54 -12.10 7.12 27.54
N ASN A 55 -11.98 8.31 28.11
CA ASN A 55 -11.28 8.56 29.40
C ASN A 55 -9.81 8.14 29.39
N ASP A 56 -9.07 8.45 28.33
CA ASP A 56 -7.64 8.18 28.19
C ASP A 56 -7.28 6.69 28.32
N VAL A 57 -8.17 5.80 27.89
CA VAL A 57 -7.89 4.37 27.89
C VAL A 57 -6.77 4.07 26.89
N VAL A 58 -5.77 3.33 27.35
CA VAL A 58 -4.66 2.88 26.47
C VAL A 58 -5.14 1.68 25.65
N ARG A 59 -5.06 1.81 24.32
CA ARG A 59 -5.43 0.75 23.38
C ARG A 59 -4.25 0.31 22.53
N LYS A 60 -4.22 -0.97 22.20
CA LYS A 60 -3.29 -1.55 21.24
C LYS A 60 -3.97 -1.61 19.89
N ILE A 61 -3.39 -0.94 18.90
CA ILE A 61 -3.91 -0.91 17.52
C ILE A 61 -3.03 -1.79 16.65
N MET A 62 -3.66 -2.70 15.94
CA MET A 62 -3.02 -3.44 14.87
C MET A 62 -3.23 -2.70 13.55
N HIS A 63 -2.14 -2.16 13.00
CA HIS A 63 -2.20 -1.57 11.68
C HIS A 63 -2.43 -2.67 10.64
N LYS A 64 -3.37 -2.41 9.74
CA LYS A 64 -3.67 -3.34 8.64
C LYS A 64 -2.44 -3.57 7.76
N GLU A 65 -2.46 -4.68 7.06
CA GLU A 65 -1.41 -5.05 6.12
C GLU A 65 -1.16 -3.96 5.08
N ARG A 66 0.09 -3.83 4.69
CA ARG A 66 0.49 -2.86 3.68
C ARG A 66 0.28 -3.41 2.29
N PHE A 67 -0.17 -2.54 1.43
CA PHE A 67 -0.34 -2.81 0.00
C PHE A 67 0.72 -2.06 -0.78
N ILE A 68 1.17 -2.67 -1.87
CA ILE A 68 2.10 -2.08 -2.82
C ILE A 68 1.35 -1.80 -4.12
N PRO A 69 1.40 -0.58 -4.67
CA PRO A 69 0.77 -0.28 -5.95
C PRO A 69 1.64 -0.78 -7.10
N ILE A 70 1.00 -1.43 -8.07
CA ILE A 70 1.60 -1.79 -9.36
C ILE A 70 1.00 -0.87 -10.42
N ILE A 71 1.84 -0.15 -11.13
CA ILE A 71 1.42 0.87 -12.11
C ILE A 71 1.90 0.47 -13.49
N SER A 72 0.97 0.10 -14.34
CA SER A 72 1.17 -0.23 -15.75
C SER A 72 0.52 0.81 -16.65
N GLU A 73 0.80 0.77 -17.94
CA GLU A 73 0.07 1.56 -18.93
C GLU A 73 -1.44 1.35 -18.81
N TYR A 74 -1.87 0.11 -18.66
CA TYR A 74 -3.28 -0.23 -18.54
C TYR A 74 -3.93 0.38 -17.29
N SER A 75 -3.23 0.40 -16.17
CA SER A 75 -3.77 0.96 -14.93
C SER A 75 -3.91 2.49 -14.98
N LEU A 76 -3.03 3.18 -15.70
CA LEU A 76 -3.10 4.64 -15.86
C LEU A 76 -3.96 5.09 -17.05
N SER A 77 -4.02 4.32 -18.14
CA SER A 77 -4.78 4.69 -19.34
C SER A 77 -6.27 4.88 -19.06
N SER A 78 -6.80 4.21 -18.06
CA SER A 78 -8.20 4.35 -17.64
C SER A 78 -8.51 5.65 -16.89
N ILE A 79 -7.49 6.37 -16.41
CA ILE A 79 -7.64 7.55 -15.55
C ILE A 79 -7.00 8.80 -16.11
N SER A 80 -6.05 8.69 -17.03
CA SER A 80 -5.29 9.85 -17.50
C SER A 80 -4.87 9.73 -18.95
N ALA A 81 -4.96 10.85 -19.67
CA ALA A 81 -4.34 11.04 -20.98
C ALA A 81 -2.83 11.33 -20.87
N SER A 82 -2.37 11.82 -19.71
CA SER A 82 -0.99 12.22 -19.44
C SER A 82 -0.33 11.28 -18.42
N GLN A 83 -0.39 9.99 -18.67
CA GLN A 83 0.06 8.93 -17.76
C GLN A 83 1.44 9.16 -17.14
N LYS A 84 2.40 9.60 -17.96
CA LYS A 84 3.76 9.86 -17.50
C LYS A 84 3.80 11.03 -16.50
N GLU A 85 3.13 12.13 -16.81
CA GLU A 85 3.10 13.33 -15.97
C GLU A 85 2.40 13.05 -14.64
N ASP A 86 1.32 12.30 -14.66
CA ASP A 86 0.61 11.91 -13.45
C ASP A 86 1.44 10.99 -12.57
N TYR A 87 2.14 10.02 -13.18
CA TYR A 87 3.05 9.16 -12.43
C TYR A 87 4.20 9.95 -11.80
N GLU A 88 4.83 10.84 -12.57
CA GLU A 88 5.95 11.68 -12.07
C GLU A 88 5.48 12.66 -10.99
N THR A 89 4.21 13.08 -11.03
CA THR A 89 3.58 13.88 -9.95
C THR A 89 3.36 13.06 -8.69
N MET A 90 2.88 11.82 -8.82
CA MET A 90 2.68 10.91 -7.68
C MET A 90 4.00 10.45 -7.06
N PHE A 91 5.03 10.28 -7.87
CA PHE A 91 6.35 9.77 -7.47
C PHE A 91 7.46 10.67 -8.02
N PRO A 92 7.69 11.85 -7.42
CA PRO A 92 8.70 12.80 -7.90
C PRO A 92 10.10 12.18 -7.99
N GLY A 93 10.77 12.38 -9.11
CA GLY A 93 12.12 11.84 -9.38
C GLY A 93 12.15 10.40 -9.85
N SER A 94 11.00 9.74 -10.01
CA SER A 94 10.88 8.39 -10.56
C SER A 94 10.56 8.42 -12.04
N VAL A 95 10.98 7.37 -12.77
CA VAL A 95 10.75 7.25 -14.22
C VAL A 95 9.59 6.30 -14.48
N TYR A 96 8.61 6.76 -15.25
CA TYR A 96 7.51 5.92 -15.71
C TYR A 96 7.95 4.99 -16.83
N THR A 97 7.72 3.69 -16.67
CA THR A 97 8.07 2.64 -17.64
C THR A 97 6.88 1.87 -18.19
N GLY A 98 5.66 2.23 -17.82
CA GLY A 98 4.44 1.50 -18.18
C GLY A 98 4.20 1.38 -19.69
N GLY A 99 4.53 2.41 -20.48
CA GLY A 99 4.34 2.42 -21.94
C GLY A 99 5.31 1.54 -22.75
N THR A 100 6.21 0.80 -22.11
CA THR A 100 7.23 -0.03 -22.76
C THR A 100 7.01 -1.53 -22.62
N GLY A 101 5.79 -1.95 -22.25
CA GLY A 101 5.51 -3.35 -21.92
C GLY A 101 6.12 -3.77 -20.57
N SER A 102 6.36 -2.80 -19.71
CA SER A 102 6.85 -2.96 -18.35
C SER A 102 5.86 -2.32 -17.36
N PHE A 103 6.18 -2.30 -16.09
CA PHE A 103 5.38 -1.66 -15.05
C PHE A 103 6.29 -1.08 -13.96
N ASN A 104 5.72 -0.20 -13.18
CA ASN A 104 6.36 0.34 -12.00
C ASN A 104 5.76 -0.31 -10.74
N VAL A 105 6.59 -0.54 -9.76
CA VAL A 105 6.20 -0.99 -8.43
C VAL A 105 6.40 0.20 -7.49
N ALA A 106 5.30 0.86 -7.13
CA ALA A 106 5.35 2.16 -6.49
C ALA A 106 6.27 3.14 -7.27
N ASN A 107 7.34 3.64 -6.65
CA ASN A 107 8.32 4.54 -7.26
C ASN A 107 9.47 3.84 -8.01
N ALA A 108 9.51 2.51 -8.02
CA ALA A 108 10.58 1.74 -8.64
C ALA A 108 10.16 1.21 -10.02
N SER A 109 11.10 1.18 -10.96
CA SER A 109 10.92 0.56 -12.29
C SER A 109 11.36 -0.89 -12.25
N VAL A 110 10.60 -1.78 -12.88
CA VAL A 110 11.02 -3.17 -13.11
C VAL A 110 12.05 -3.21 -14.23
N ILE A 111 13.15 -3.94 -13.98
CA ILE A 111 14.28 -4.09 -14.91
C ILE A 111 14.29 -5.51 -15.44
N GLY A 112 14.30 -5.64 -16.77
CA GLY A 112 14.38 -6.94 -17.43
C GLY A 112 13.11 -7.76 -17.35
N ASP A 113 13.25 -9.06 -17.53
CA ASP A 113 12.16 -10.01 -17.52
C ASP A 113 11.97 -10.63 -16.13
N GLU A 114 10.81 -11.24 -15.92
CA GLU A 114 10.51 -12.00 -14.72
C GLU A 114 11.35 -13.28 -14.66
N VAL A 115 11.76 -13.65 -13.47
CA VAL A 115 12.37 -14.95 -13.21
C VAL A 115 11.30 -15.87 -12.62
N VAL A 116 11.00 -16.94 -13.34
CA VAL A 116 10.04 -17.95 -12.89
C VAL A 116 10.71 -18.84 -11.85
N THR A 117 10.02 -19.05 -10.75
CA THR A 117 10.45 -19.95 -9.67
C THR A 117 9.40 -21.04 -9.45
N ASP A 118 9.70 -22.06 -8.66
CA ASP A 118 8.79 -23.19 -8.43
C ASP A 118 7.40 -22.79 -7.89
N ASN A 119 7.33 -21.66 -7.16
CA ASN A 119 6.12 -21.23 -6.47
C ASN A 119 5.77 -19.74 -6.67
N GLY A 120 6.37 -19.08 -7.66
CA GLY A 120 6.09 -17.68 -7.91
C GLY A 120 7.00 -17.04 -8.95
N TYR A 121 7.10 -15.72 -8.87
CA TYR A 121 7.88 -14.89 -9.78
C TYR A 121 8.77 -13.93 -9.00
N LEU A 122 9.96 -13.69 -9.51
CA LEU A 122 10.90 -12.71 -8.97
C LEU A 122 11.09 -11.59 -10.00
N TYR A 123 11.02 -10.36 -9.53
CA TYR A 123 11.21 -9.15 -10.33
C TYR A 123 12.40 -8.36 -9.81
N THR A 124 13.27 -7.95 -10.72
CA THR A 124 14.36 -7.01 -10.41
C THR A 124 13.83 -5.58 -10.52
N ILE A 125 14.08 -4.75 -9.52
CA ILE A 125 13.70 -3.34 -9.50
C ILE A 125 14.95 -2.45 -9.40
N ASN A 126 14.85 -1.23 -9.96
CA ASN A 126 15.99 -0.30 -10.04
C ASN A 126 16.37 0.36 -8.71
N GLN A 127 15.45 0.33 -7.75
CA GLN A 127 15.67 0.92 -6.43
C GLN A 127 14.86 0.19 -5.37
N VAL A 128 15.27 0.36 -4.14
CA VAL A 128 14.57 -0.16 -2.98
C VAL A 128 13.30 0.63 -2.73
N ILE A 129 12.19 -0.07 -2.44
CA ILE A 129 10.91 0.56 -2.12
C ILE A 129 10.80 0.66 -0.60
N GLU A 130 10.74 1.87 -0.09
CA GLU A 130 10.48 2.10 1.32
C GLU A 130 8.97 2.09 1.60
N PRO A 131 8.51 1.34 2.63
CA PRO A 131 7.12 1.40 3.05
C PRO A 131 6.79 2.82 3.51
N LEU A 132 5.85 3.47 2.83
CA LEU A 132 5.37 4.79 3.23
C LEU A 132 4.77 4.73 4.64
N GLU A 133 4.96 5.78 5.40
CA GLU A 133 4.31 5.94 6.69
C GLU A 133 2.80 6.11 6.53
N THR A 134 2.05 5.76 7.56
CA THR A 134 0.60 6.03 7.57
C THR A 134 0.36 7.54 7.71
N ILE A 135 -0.78 8.02 7.21
CA ILE A 135 -1.20 9.42 7.39
C ILE A 135 -1.15 9.82 8.86
N TYR A 136 -1.62 8.95 9.75
CA TYR A 136 -1.59 9.17 11.19
C TYR A 136 -0.16 9.36 11.72
N ALA A 137 0.79 8.53 11.28
CA ALA A 137 2.19 8.66 11.67
C ALA A 137 2.80 9.98 11.18
N VAL A 138 2.49 10.39 9.93
CA VAL A 138 2.96 11.66 9.37
C VAL A 138 2.40 12.86 10.12
N MET A 139 1.11 12.85 10.44
CA MET A 139 0.47 13.93 11.19
C MET A 139 1.01 14.09 12.61
N ASN A 140 1.42 12.98 13.24
CA ASN A 140 1.91 12.97 14.62
C ASN A 140 3.45 13.03 14.75
N LYS A 141 4.17 13.30 13.67
CA LYS A 141 5.60 13.57 13.76
C LYS A 141 5.88 14.81 14.59
N GLU A 142 7.00 14.80 15.30
CA GLU A 142 7.52 15.98 15.95
C GLU A 142 7.75 17.08 14.90
N ASN A 143 7.28 18.30 15.20
CA ASN A 143 7.30 19.45 14.27
C ASN A 143 6.52 19.28 12.96
N SER A 144 5.48 18.43 12.97
CA SER A 144 4.57 18.32 11.83
C SER A 144 3.74 19.61 11.67
N ASP A 145 3.59 20.08 10.44
CA ASP A 145 2.69 21.18 10.08
C ASP A 145 1.21 20.85 10.31
N TYR A 146 0.91 19.57 10.50
CA TYR A 146 -0.45 19.03 10.68
C TYR A 146 -0.88 18.86 12.14
N THR A 147 -0.14 19.43 13.10
CA THR A 147 -0.37 19.21 14.54
C THR A 147 -1.79 19.56 14.99
N GLN A 148 -2.39 20.63 14.46
CA GLN A 148 -3.75 21.02 14.81
C GLN A 148 -4.78 20.04 14.25
N PHE A 149 -4.55 19.55 13.04
CA PHE A 149 -5.40 18.53 12.42
C PHE A 149 -5.31 17.21 13.18
N ALA A 150 -4.12 16.79 13.58
CA ALA A 150 -3.93 15.59 14.41
C ALA A 150 -4.70 15.68 15.73
N LYS A 151 -4.63 16.83 16.43
CA LYS A 151 -5.40 17.07 17.65
C LYS A 151 -6.92 17.03 17.43
N MET A 152 -7.38 17.56 16.31
CA MET A 152 -8.79 17.48 15.94
C MET A 152 -9.19 16.04 15.64
N TYR A 153 -8.39 15.31 14.86
CA TYR A 153 -8.61 13.92 14.53
C TYR A 153 -8.74 13.05 15.80
N ASP A 154 -7.81 13.19 16.74
CA ASP A 154 -7.80 12.43 17.99
C ASP A 154 -9.06 12.62 18.85
N ARG A 155 -9.80 13.72 18.66
CA ARG A 155 -11.06 13.98 19.39
C ARG A 155 -12.25 13.21 18.82
N PHE A 156 -12.19 12.82 17.56
CA PHE A 156 -13.30 12.20 16.83
C PHE A 156 -13.04 10.76 16.43
N VAL A 157 -11.79 10.28 16.60
CA VAL A 157 -11.45 8.90 16.29
C VAL A 157 -12.20 7.96 17.23
N VAL A 158 -12.76 6.90 16.65
CA VAL A 158 -13.40 5.81 17.39
C VAL A 158 -12.60 4.55 17.14
N TYR A 159 -12.16 3.90 18.21
CA TYR A 159 -11.46 2.64 18.15
C TYR A 159 -12.47 1.49 18.32
N GLN A 160 -12.53 0.65 17.32
CA GLN A 160 -13.41 -0.51 17.32
C GLN A 160 -12.60 -1.78 17.58
N TYR A 161 -13.09 -2.64 18.46
CA TYR A 161 -12.46 -3.93 18.76
C TYR A 161 -12.43 -4.79 17.49
N ASP A 162 -11.26 -5.35 17.18
CA ASP A 162 -11.05 -6.27 16.07
C ASP A 162 -10.84 -7.69 16.61
N GLU A 163 -11.90 -8.51 16.54
CA GLU A 163 -11.89 -9.87 17.05
C GLU A 163 -10.91 -10.77 16.27
N ASP A 164 -10.86 -10.63 14.95
CA ASP A 164 -10.00 -11.45 14.10
C ASP A 164 -8.54 -11.13 14.35
N ALA A 165 -8.18 -9.84 14.38
CA ALA A 165 -6.82 -9.41 14.70
C ALA A 165 -6.40 -9.86 16.10
N THR A 166 -7.29 -9.77 17.09
CA THR A 166 -7.06 -10.20 18.48
C THR A 166 -6.75 -11.69 18.54
N ARG A 167 -7.55 -12.51 17.88
CA ARG A 167 -7.37 -13.96 17.82
C ARG A 167 -6.05 -14.33 17.11
N ASP A 168 -5.77 -13.70 15.97
CA ASP A 168 -4.61 -14.04 15.15
C ASP A 168 -3.28 -13.61 15.80
N TYR A 169 -3.32 -12.60 16.65
CA TYR A 169 -2.15 -12.16 17.41
C TYR A 169 -1.79 -13.10 18.57
N GLY A 170 -2.79 -13.67 19.22
CA GLY A 170 -2.66 -14.82 20.11
C GLY A 170 -1.89 -14.60 21.42
N ASN A 171 -1.65 -13.35 21.85
CA ASN A 171 -0.90 -13.05 23.08
C ASN A 171 -1.78 -12.59 24.26
N GLY A 172 -3.10 -12.66 24.09
CA GLY A 172 -4.08 -12.24 25.10
C GLY A 172 -4.39 -10.75 25.14
N ASP A 173 -3.78 -9.95 24.27
CA ASP A 173 -4.10 -8.52 24.14
C ASP A 173 -5.33 -8.30 23.25
N SER A 174 -6.21 -7.38 23.65
CA SER A 174 -7.31 -6.90 22.81
C SER A 174 -6.77 -5.90 21.78
N LEU A 175 -7.02 -6.15 20.49
CA LEU A 175 -6.62 -5.28 19.40
C LEU A 175 -7.81 -4.50 18.84
N PHE A 176 -7.53 -3.30 18.33
CA PHE A 176 -8.50 -2.34 17.81
C PHE A 176 -8.09 -1.81 16.45
#